data_81b31dae776bed366d0aac42ab912ef1
#
_entry.id   81b31dae776bed366d0aac42ab912ef1
#
_cell.length_a   1.000
_cell.length_b   1.000
_cell.length_c   1.000
_cell.angle_alpha   90.00
_cell.angle_beta   90.00
_cell.angle_gamma   90.00
#
_symmetry.space_group_name_H-M   'P 1'
#
loop_
_entity.id
_entity.type
_entity.pdbx_description
1 polymer ?
#
loop_
_entity_poly.entity_id
_entity_poly.type
_entity_poly.pdbx_seq_one_letter_code
_entity_poly.pdbx_strand_id
1 'polypeptide(L)'
;ATTEIYTLSLQRRSSDLVIQFEIPDEGFILLPSKLYLGVTEEYTETHNFVPFLEGKSSVGRLGIDIHSTAGKGDAGFCNTWTLEISVKQPVRIYSGMPIGQLIYFEISGEINNPYDKKKSAKYNKKTIYPVESMMYKNFK
;
A
#
# COMPACT_ATOMS: atom_id res chain seq x y z
N ALA A 1 7.15 -0.51 12.95
CA ALA A 1 6.20 0.63 12.90
C ALA A 1 4.82 0.12 12.54
N THR A 2 3.80 0.69 13.14
CA THR A 2 2.40 0.40 12.81
C THR A 2 2.00 1.26 11.61
N THR A 3 1.29 0.67 10.66
CA THR A 3 0.84 1.35 9.45
C THR A 3 -0.66 1.57 9.56
N GLU A 4 -1.10 2.79 9.36
CA GLU A 4 -2.49 3.21 9.44
C GLU A 4 -3.02 3.55 8.03
N ILE A 5 -4.30 3.30 7.80
CA ILE A 5 -4.95 3.57 6.52
C ILE A 5 -5.86 4.79 6.64
N TYR A 6 -5.77 5.68 5.68
CA TYR A 6 -6.52 6.94 5.68
C TYR A 6 -7.53 7.01 4.52
N THR A 7 -7.10 6.74 3.30
CA THR A 7 -7.93 6.87 2.11
C THR A 7 -8.04 5.55 1.36
N LEU A 8 -9.20 5.27 0.83
CA LEU A 8 -9.45 4.13 -0.04
C LEU A 8 -9.80 4.56 -1.45
N SER A 9 -9.41 3.74 -2.41
CA SER A 9 -9.99 3.76 -3.74
C SER A 9 -10.48 2.36 -4.12
N LEU A 10 -11.62 2.28 -4.78
CA LEU A 10 -12.19 1.05 -5.29
C LEU A 10 -11.90 0.94 -6.78
N GLN A 11 -11.12 -0.07 -7.17
CA GLN A 11 -10.91 -0.37 -8.57
C GLN A 11 -12.02 -1.28 -9.11
N ARG A 12 -12.73 -0.85 -10.14
CA ARG A 12 -13.72 -1.66 -10.86
C ARG A 12 -13.10 -2.29 -12.10
N ARG A 13 -13.63 -3.42 -12.55
CA ARG A 13 -13.10 -4.18 -13.71
C ARG A 13 -13.24 -3.49 -15.06
N SER A 14 -14.07 -2.47 -15.21
CA SER A 14 -14.14 -1.68 -16.44
C SER A 14 -13.26 -0.44 -16.29
N SER A 15 -12.52 -0.15 -17.31
CA SER A 15 -11.36 0.72 -17.43
C SER A 15 -11.49 2.18 -16.95
N ASP A 16 -12.61 2.63 -16.38
CA ASP A 16 -12.86 4.05 -16.39
C ASP A 16 -13.39 4.69 -15.09
N LEU A 17 -13.54 3.93 -14.00
CA LEU A 17 -14.05 4.51 -12.75
C LEU A 17 -13.33 3.98 -11.51
N VAL A 18 -12.28 4.68 -11.13
CA VAL A 18 -11.77 4.65 -9.76
C VAL A 18 -12.59 5.63 -8.94
N ILE A 19 -13.28 5.13 -7.94
CA ILE A 19 -13.96 5.97 -6.96
C ILE A 19 -13.00 6.16 -5.78
N GLN A 20 -12.55 7.37 -5.57
CA GLN A 20 -11.72 7.75 -4.44
C GLN A 20 -12.60 8.39 -3.37
N PHE A 21 -12.39 8.00 -2.12
CA PHE A 21 -13.14 8.55 -0.98
C PHE A 21 -12.31 8.41 0.30
N GLU A 22 -12.59 9.27 1.26
CA GLU A 22 -12.09 9.16 2.62
C GLU A 22 -12.94 8.15 3.41
N ILE A 23 -12.31 7.42 4.31
CA ILE A 23 -13.04 6.51 5.19
C ILE A 23 -13.84 7.37 6.17
N PRO A 24 -15.18 7.26 6.20
CA PRO A 24 -16.00 8.04 7.10
C PRO A 24 -15.78 7.65 8.58
N ASP A 25 -16.13 8.54 9.51
CA ASP A 25 -15.92 8.32 10.95
C ASP A 25 -16.61 7.06 11.47
N GLU A 26 -17.78 6.71 10.93
CA GLU A 26 -18.50 5.47 11.24
C GLU A 26 -17.85 4.21 10.65
N GLY A 27 -16.76 4.38 9.90
CA GLY A 27 -16.04 3.33 9.21
C GLY A 27 -16.65 2.96 7.86
N PHE A 28 -15.95 2.12 7.13
CA PHE A 28 -16.36 1.62 5.81
C PHE A 28 -16.33 0.09 5.79
N ILE A 29 -17.35 -0.54 5.21
CA ILE A 29 -17.42 -2.00 5.09
C ILE A 29 -16.75 -2.44 3.79
N LEU A 30 -15.64 -3.15 3.92
CA LEU A 30 -14.99 -3.84 2.81
C LEU A 30 -15.79 -5.11 2.48
N LEU A 31 -15.96 -5.39 1.20
CA LEU A 31 -16.68 -6.56 0.70
C LEU A 31 -15.73 -7.52 -0.01
N PRO A 32 -15.97 -8.85 0.10
CA PRO A 32 -15.26 -9.85 -0.69
C PRO A 32 -15.39 -9.59 -2.20
N SER A 33 -14.48 -10.14 -2.98
CA SER A 33 -14.42 -10.00 -4.46
C SER A 33 -14.17 -8.56 -4.97
N LYS A 34 -13.75 -7.66 -4.10
CA LYS A 34 -13.32 -6.31 -4.44
C LYS A 34 -11.85 -6.13 -4.11
N LEU A 35 -11.16 -5.34 -4.91
CA LEU A 35 -9.84 -4.82 -4.60
C LEU A 35 -9.96 -3.34 -4.23
N TYR A 36 -9.45 -3.01 -3.05
CA TYR A 36 -9.40 -1.64 -2.56
C TYR A 36 -7.95 -1.20 -2.50
N LEU A 37 -7.66 0.00 -3.00
CA LEU A 37 -6.36 0.61 -2.81
C LEU A 37 -6.43 1.58 -1.64
N GLY A 38 -5.66 1.29 -0.60
CA GLY A 38 -5.53 2.16 0.56
C GLY A 38 -4.21 2.91 0.53
N VAL A 39 -4.15 4.05 1.17
CA VAL A 39 -2.89 4.76 1.41
C VAL A 39 -2.58 4.82 2.90
N THR A 40 -1.32 4.65 3.24
CA THR A 40 -0.87 4.80 4.62
C THR A 40 -0.84 6.27 5.02
N GLU A 41 -1.12 6.54 6.29
CA GLU A 41 -0.95 7.86 6.85
C GLU A 41 0.53 8.21 6.97
N GLU A 42 1.36 7.20 7.29
CA GLU A 42 2.78 7.39 7.44
C GLU A 42 3.50 7.53 6.11
N TYR A 43 4.31 8.57 6.03
CA TYR A 43 5.35 8.73 5.04
C TYR A 43 6.64 8.09 5.56
N THR A 44 7.30 7.29 4.74
CA THR A 44 8.56 6.63 5.11
C THR A 44 9.68 6.97 4.14
N GLU A 45 10.90 7.03 4.64
CA GLU A 45 12.13 7.15 3.86
C GLU A 45 13.08 6.01 4.23
N THR A 46 13.42 5.16 3.28
CA THR A 46 14.25 3.98 3.53
C THR A 46 15.43 3.97 2.59
N HIS A 47 16.60 4.40 3.07
CA HIS A 47 17.81 4.52 2.25
C HIS A 47 18.79 3.35 2.40
N ASN A 48 18.97 2.85 3.62
CA ASN A 48 20.00 1.84 3.94
C ASN A 48 19.44 0.45 4.31
N PHE A 49 18.15 0.29 4.20
CA PHE A 49 17.43 -0.94 4.52
C PHE A 49 16.48 -1.31 3.38
N VAL A 50 16.07 -2.56 3.35
CA VAL A 50 14.93 -3.01 2.53
C VAL A 50 13.70 -3.07 3.43
N PRO A 51 12.67 -2.25 3.18
CA PRO A 51 11.44 -2.30 3.94
C PRO A 51 10.53 -3.41 3.43
N PHE A 52 9.86 -4.10 4.35
CA PHE A 52 8.78 -5.03 4.06
C PHE A 52 7.52 -4.58 4.77
N LEU A 53 6.46 -4.41 4.01
CA LEU A 53 5.14 -4.17 4.55
C LEU A 53 4.45 -5.51 4.78
N GLU A 54 4.11 -5.79 6.03
CA GLU A 54 3.44 -7.02 6.45
C GLU A 54 2.13 -6.71 7.15
N GLY A 55 1.18 -7.64 7.09
CA GLY A 55 -0.04 -7.58 7.87
C GLY A 55 0.22 -7.76 9.37
N LYS A 56 -0.79 -7.49 10.17
CA LYS A 56 -0.80 -7.78 11.61
C LYS A 56 -1.67 -9.01 11.85
N SER A 57 -1.27 -9.84 12.81
CA SER A 57 -2.00 -11.09 13.12
C SER A 57 -3.47 -10.86 13.48
N SER A 58 -3.79 -9.78 14.18
CA SER A 58 -5.16 -9.41 14.53
C SER A 58 -5.98 -9.01 13.30
N VAL A 59 -5.35 -8.36 12.31
CA VAL A 59 -5.99 -7.95 11.05
C VAL A 59 -6.18 -9.16 10.14
N GLY A 60 -5.16 -10.02 10.05
CA GLY A 60 -5.26 -11.28 9.30
C GLY A 60 -6.37 -12.20 9.81
N ARG A 61 -6.62 -12.25 11.13
CA ARG A 61 -7.73 -13.02 11.72
C ARG A 61 -9.11 -12.48 11.36
N LEU A 62 -9.22 -11.23 10.94
CA LEU A 62 -10.45 -10.67 10.36
C LEU A 62 -10.63 -11.05 8.88
N GLY A 63 -9.64 -11.71 8.29
CA GLY A 63 -9.64 -12.06 6.88
C GLY A 63 -9.22 -10.92 5.95
N ILE A 64 -8.44 -9.96 6.44
CA ILE A 64 -7.93 -8.83 5.66
C ILE A 64 -6.52 -9.14 5.15
N ASP A 65 -6.33 -9.09 3.84
CA ASP A 65 -5.03 -9.04 3.18
C ASP A 65 -4.72 -7.59 2.82
N ILE A 66 -3.48 -7.12 3.03
CA ILE A 66 -3.08 -5.73 2.77
C ILE A 66 -2.20 -5.55 1.54
N HIS A 67 -1.74 -6.63 0.96
CA HIS A 67 -1.07 -6.66 -0.35
C HIS A 67 -1.41 -7.95 -1.09
N SER A 68 -1.42 -7.89 -2.42
CA SER A 68 -1.75 -9.05 -3.25
C SER A 68 -0.54 -9.97 -3.47
N THR A 69 0.63 -9.41 -3.77
CA THR A 69 1.82 -10.18 -4.11
C THR A 69 3.12 -9.66 -3.52
N ALA A 70 3.25 -8.36 -3.30
CA ALA A 70 4.52 -7.73 -3.04
C ALA A 70 4.45 -6.79 -1.82
N GLY A 71 4.81 -7.31 -0.66
CA GLY A 71 5.03 -6.50 0.54
C GLY A 71 6.40 -5.83 0.59
N LYS A 72 7.34 -6.26 -0.28
CA LYS A 72 8.69 -5.69 -0.33
C LYS A 72 8.71 -4.32 -0.99
N GLY A 73 9.30 -3.34 -0.30
CA GLY A 73 9.74 -2.08 -0.89
C GLY A 73 11.20 -2.13 -1.32
N ASP A 74 11.57 -1.24 -2.23
CA ASP A 74 12.96 -1.09 -2.64
C ASP A 74 13.73 -0.14 -1.69
N ALA A 75 15.04 -0.35 -1.55
CA ALA A 75 15.90 0.63 -0.91
C ALA A 75 15.86 1.95 -1.69
N GLY A 76 15.67 3.06 -0.99
CA GLY A 76 15.42 4.37 -1.59
C GLY A 76 13.96 4.69 -1.86
N PHE A 77 13.02 3.83 -1.44
CA PHE A 77 11.60 4.16 -1.48
C PHE A 77 11.27 5.21 -0.41
N CYS A 78 10.77 6.37 -0.86
CA CYS A 78 10.48 7.52 -0.02
C CYS A 78 9.08 8.04 -0.36
N ASN A 79 8.06 7.45 0.25
CA ASN A 79 6.65 7.81 0.00
C ASN A 79 5.73 7.26 1.09
N THR A 80 4.43 7.57 0.98
CA THR A 80 3.37 6.78 1.58
C THR A 80 3.22 5.44 0.82
N TRP A 81 2.64 4.44 1.45
CA TRP A 81 2.45 3.13 0.85
C TRP A 81 1.03 2.98 0.30
N THR A 82 0.94 2.45 -0.91
CA THR A 82 -0.35 2.00 -1.43
C THR A 82 -0.54 0.54 -1.03
N LEU A 83 -1.61 0.28 -0.30
CA LEU A 83 -2.04 -1.04 0.15
C LEU A 83 -3.03 -1.61 -0.86
N GLU A 84 -2.87 -2.88 -1.20
CA GLU A 84 -3.77 -3.62 -2.10
C GLU A 84 -4.66 -4.51 -1.23
N ILE A 85 -5.76 -3.94 -0.73
CA ILE A 85 -6.58 -4.55 0.31
C ILE A 85 -7.66 -5.43 -0.30
N SER A 86 -7.72 -6.67 0.15
CA SER A 86 -8.82 -7.60 -0.12
C SER A 86 -9.29 -8.27 1.17
N VAL A 87 -10.53 -8.75 1.20
CA VAL A 87 -11.10 -9.37 2.38
C VAL A 87 -11.78 -10.68 2.05
N LYS A 88 -11.76 -11.63 2.99
CA LYS A 88 -12.40 -12.94 2.88
C LYS A 88 -13.88 -12.91 3.28
N GLN A 89 -14.29 -11.94 4.07
CA GLN A 89 -15.65 -11.72 4.58
C GLN A 89 -15.91 -10.21 4.69
N PRO A 90 -17.16 -9.75 4.82
CA PRO A 90 -17.42 -8.34 5.08
C PRO A 90 -16.76 -7.89 6.37
N VAL A 91 -15.93 -6.84 6.30
CA VAL A 91 -15.19 -6.30 7.46
C VAL A 91 -15.30 -4.79 7.48
N ARG A 92 -15.62 -4.23 8.64
CA ARG A 92 -15.60 -2.79 8.85
C ARG A 92 -14.20 -2.34 9.23
N ILE A 93 -13.71 -1.33 8.54
CA ILE A 93 -12.45 -0.65 8.84
C ILE A 93 -12.70 0.82 9.16
N TYR A 94 -11.74 1.44 9.83
CA TYR A 94 -11.80 2.84 10.25
C TYR A 94 -10.56 3.60 9.75
N SER A 95 -10.70 4.90 9.56
CA SER A 95 -9.56 5.78 9.34
C SER A 95 -8.62 5.74 10.54
N GLY A 96 -7.30 5.77 10.32
CA GLY A 96 -6.29 5.64 11.37
C GLY A 96 -6.19 4.24 12.00
N MET A 97 -6.89 3.24 11.46
CA MET A 97 -6.82 1.87 11.97
C MET A 97 -5.43 1.26 11.70
N PRO A 98 -4.74 0.74 12.74
CA PRO A 98 -3.47 0.04 12.56
C PRO A 98 -3.67 -1.25 11.77
N ILE A 99 -3.35 -1.22 10.47
CA ILE A 99 -3.65 -2.32 9.54
C ILE A 99 -2.44 -3.18 9.19
N GLY A 100 -1.24 -2.62 9.28
CA GLY A 100 0.00 -3.31 8.92
C GLY A 100 1.15 -2.95 9.83
N GLN A 101 2.32 -3.42 9.43
CA GLN A 101 3.60 -3.14 10.10
C GLN A 101 4.73 -3.14 9.06
N LEU A 102 5.73 -2.31 9.28
CA LEU A 102 6.96 -2.32 8.48
C LEU A 102 8.06 -3.05 9.23
N ILE A 103 8.72 -3.94 8.52
CA ILE A 103 9.91 -4.66 8.95
C ILE A 103 11.07 -4.20 8.07
N TYR A 104 12.24 -3.97 8.65
CA TYR A 104 13.42 -3.52 7.92
C TYR A 104 14.49 -4.59 7.96
N PHE A 105 15.05 -4.90 6.79
CA PHE A 105 16.16 -5.83 6.64
C PHE A 105 17.43 -5.07 6.27
N GLU A 106 18.53 -5.46 6.87
CA GLU A 106 19.85 -4.95 6.50
C GLU A 106 20.23 -5.42 5.09
N ILE A 107 21.02 -4.59 4.41
CA ILE A 107 21.52 -4.88 3.08
C ILE A 107 22.99 -5.28 3.20
N SER A 108 23.33 -6.41 2.60
CA SER A 108 24.71 -6.82 2.42
C SER A 108 25.23 -6.28 1.08
N GLY A 109 26.28 -5.46 1.11
CA GLY A 109 26.87 -4.83 -0.07
C GLY A 109 26.41 -3.38 -0.30
N GLU A 110 26.68 -2.87 -1.50
CA GLU A 110 26.38 -1.48 -1.86
C GLU A 110 25.10 -1.36 -2.68
N ILE A 111 24.37 -0.25 -2.47
CA ILE A 111 23.18 0.08 -3.27
C ILE A 111 23.60 0.97 -4.42
N ASN A 112 23.81 0.38 -5.60
CA ASN A 112 24.26 1.12 -6.78
C ASN A 112 23.15 1.95 -7.45
N ASN A 113 21.88 1.54 -7.30
CA ASN A 113 20.76 2.18 -7.97
C ASN A 113 19.52 2.22 -7.06
N PRO A 114 19.50 3.11 -6.05
CA PRO A 114 18.37 3.24 -5.15
C PRO A 114 17.12 3.73 -5.88
N TYR A 115 15.95 3.40 -5.34
CA TYR A 115 14.65 3.63 -5.98
C TYR A 115 14.38 5.11 -6.28
N ASP A 116 14.77 6.02 -5.39
CA ASP A 116 14.61 7.47 -5.54
C ASP A 116 15.42 8.05 -6.71
N LYS A 117 16.51 7.39 -7.11
CA LYS A 117 17.38 7.79 -8.23
C LYS A 117 17.12 6.98 -9.52
N LYS A 118 16.32 5.95 -9.44
CA LYS A 118 16.03 5.06 -10.57
C LYS A 118 15.08 5.73 -11.57
N LYS A 119 15.56 5.98 -12.81
CA LYS A 119 14.75 6.63 -13.87
C LYS A 119 13.47 5.87 -14.23
N SER A 120 13.48 4.54 -14.09
CA SER A 120 12.33 3.67 -14.38
C SER A 120 11.39 3.49 -13.18
N ALA A 121 11.65 4.14 -12.03
CA ALA A 121 10.78 4.03 -10.87
C ALA A 121 9.40 4.64 -11.18
N LYS A 122 8.35 3.84 -10.93
CA LYS A 122 6.99 4.20 -11.30
C LYS A 122 6.28 5.05 -10.24
N TYR A 123 6.65 4.87 -8.97
CA TYR A 123 5.91 5.40 -7.82
C TYR A 123 6.74 6.39 -6.99
N ASN A 124 7.61 7.16 -7.64
CA ASN A 124 8.46 8.18 -6.97
C ASN A 124 7.74 9.50 -6.69
N LYS A 125 6.60 9.75 -7.36
CA LYS A 125 5.83 10.97 -7.12
C LYS A 125 5.19 10.90 -5.75
N LYS A 126 5.55 11.83 -4.87
CA LYS A 126 4.94 11.95 -3.53
C LYS A 126 3.44 12.19 -3.66
N THR A 127 2.67 11.44 -2.87
CA THR A 127 1.20 11.52 -2.87
C THR A 127 0.64 11.17 -1.51
N ILE A 128 -0.50 11.72 -1.20
CA ILE A 128 -1.35 11.37 -0.05
C ILE A 128 -2.53 10.49 -0.46
N TYR A 129 -2.58 10.09 -1.73
CA TYR A 129 -3.63 9.25 -2.29
C TYR A 129 -3.06 7.90 -2.74
N PRO A 130 -3.86 6.83 -2.70
CA PRO A 130 -3.42 5.55 -3.25
C PRO A 130 -3.16 5.68 -4.75
N VAL A 131 -2.13 5.00 -5.23
CA VAL A 131 -1.70 5.07 -6.62
C VAL A 131 -2.11 3.79 -7.35
N GLU A 132 -2.77 3.95 -8.48
CA GLU A 132 -3.15 2.85 -9.35
C GLU A 132 -1.94 2.19 -10.02
N SER A 133 -2.15 0.97 -10.54
CA SER A 133 -1.11 0.26 -11.28
C SER A 133 -0.61 1.07 -12.47
N MET A 134 0.70 1.27 -12.54
CA MET A 134 1.39 1.85 -13.69
C MET A 134 1.99 0.78 -14.62
N MET A 135 1.43 -0.43 -14.62
CA MET A 135 1.91 -1.54 -15.46
C MET A 135 1.88 -1.20 -16.95
N TYR A 136 0.95 -0.36 -17.40
CA TYR A 136 0.84 0.10 -18.79
C TYR A 136 2.12 0.76 -19.33
N LYS A 137 2.96 1.32 -18.45
CA LYS A 137 4.25 1.90 -18.84
C LYS A 137 5.27 0.87 -19.35
N ASN A 138 5.04 -0.41 -19.08
CA ASN A 138 5.92 -1.48 -19.57
C ASN A 138 5.66 -1.86 -21.03
N PHE A 139 4.55 -1.39 -21.60
CA PHE A 139 4.10 -1.74 -22.94
C PHE A 139 4.12 -0.58 -23.93
N LYS A 140 4.84 0.49 -23.59
CA LYS A 140 5.03 1.68 -24.43
C LYS A 140 6.44 1.76 -24.97
#